data_0762ffd9c167270a2c0630e7b1dfdf86
#
_entry.id   0762ffd9c167270a2c0630e7b1dfdf86
#
_cell.length_a   1.000
_cell.length_b   1.000
_cell.length_c   1.000
_cell.angle_alpha   90.00
_cell.angle_beta   90.00
_cell.angle_gamma   90.00
#
_symmetry.space_group_name_H-M   'P 1'
#
loop_
_entity.id
_entity.type
_entity.pdbx_description
1 polymer ?
#
loop_
_entity_poly.entity_id
_entity_poly.type
_entity_poly.pdbx_seq_one_letter_code
_entity_poly.pdbx_strand_id
1 'polypeptide(L)'
;MNTYIFIPDTDKKAGLGHLFRCLKYSNFVKKPHKIIFLIKYGFKKKYLINRNLNKIKINYIFFKNLKNQLKILKEKNKNIITFLDSYNRNLQKSSFQNFSNKHINILDFKCPTNLIMQLTILLKERP
;
A
#
# COMPACT_ATOMS: atom_id res chain seq x y z
N MET A 1 7.60 11.90 9.79
CA MET A 1 7.82 10.65 9.04
C MET A 1 6.49 9.98 8.78
N ASN A 2 6.22 9.63 7.52
CA ASN A 2 4.99 8.94 7.13
C ASN A 2 5.24 7.44 6.98
N THR A 3 4.20 6.66 7.25
CA THR A 3 4.18 5.23 6.96
C THR A 3 3.25 5.00 5.77
N TYR A 4 3.82 4.52 4.67
CA TYR A 4 3.08 4.22 3.45
C TYR A 4 2.72 2.75 3.44
N ILE A 5 1.43 2.48 3.42
CA ILE A 5 0.90 1.11 3.46
C ILE A 5 0.28 0.81 2.10
N PHE A 6 0.87 -0.13 1.38
CA PHE A 6 0.36 -0.61 0.10
C PHE A 6 -0.44 -1.89 0.31
N ILE A 7 -1.64 -1.92 -0.23
CA ILE A 7 -2.58 -3.03 -0.08
C ILE A 7 -2.92 -3.54 -1.48
N PRO A 8 -2.07 -4.38 -2.08
CA PRO A 8 -2.37 -4.99 -3.37
C PRO A 8 -3.39 -6.11 -3.19
N ASP A 9 -4.35 -6.19 -4.10
CA ASP A 9 -5.23 -7.34 -4.17
C ASP A 9 -4.44 -8.55 -4.66
N THR A 10 -4.30 -9.55 -3.80
CA THR A 10 -3.55 -10.77 -4.07
C THR A 10 -4.46 -11.99 -4.14
N ASP A 11 -5.75 -11.80 -4.34
CA ASP A 11 -6.68 -12.89 -4.54
C ASP A 11 -6.31 -13.67 -5.81
N LYS A 12 -6.59 -14.98 -5.81
CA LYS A 12 -6.21 -15.88 -6.92
C LYS A 12 -6.72 -15.37 -8.27
N LYS A 13 -7.90 -14.78 -8.29
CA LYS A 13 -8.51 -14.21 -9.50
C LYS A 13 -7.86 -12.90 -9.96
N ALA A 14 -7.20 -12.20 -9.05
CA ALA A 14 -6.60 -10.90 -9.35
C ALA A 14 -5.22 -11.01 -10.03
N GLY A 15 -4.54 -12.15 -9.88
CA GLY A 15 -3.19 -12.34 -10.39
C GLY A 15 -2.15 -11.51 -9.65
N LEU A 16 -1.03 -11.22 -10.33
CA LEU A 16 0.11 -10.51 -9.73
C LEU A 16 0.20 -9.05 -10.14
N GLY A 17 -0.68 -8.59 -11.04
CA GLY A 17 -0.61 -7.22 -11.59
C GLY A 17 -0.73 -6.14 -10.53
N HIS A 18 -1.63 -6.31 -9.55
CA HIS A 18 -1.80 -5.36 -8.47
C HIS A 18 -0.55 -5.26 -7.60
N LEU A 19 0.06 -6.39 -7.28
CA LEU A 19 1.29 -6.43 -6.49
C LEU A 19 2.42 -5.70 -7.21
N PHE A 20 2.64 -6.01 -8.49
CA PHE A 20 3.72 -5.41 -9.28
C PHE A 20 3.54 -3.91 -9.44
N ARG A 21 2.29 -3.46 -9.61
CA ARG A 21 1.98 -2.03 -9.70
C ARG A 21 2.28 -1.32 -8.38
N CYS A 22 1.89 -1.90 -7.26
CA CYS A 22 2.23 -1.35 -5.94
C CYS A 22 3.74 -1.28 -5.73
N LEU A 23 4.49 -2.31 -6.11
CA LEU A 23 5.94 -2.32 -6.02
C LEU A 23 6.56 -1.20 -6.86
N LYS A 24 6.05 -0.98 -8.06
CA LYS A 24 6.50 0.11 -8.93
C LYS A 24 6.30 1.47 -8.26
N TYR A 25 5.12 1.73 -7.70
CA TYR A 25 4.85 3.00 -7.05
C TYR A 25 5.63 3.17 -5.75
N SER A 26 5.90 2.09 -5.03
CA SER A 26 6.68 2.17 -3.80
C SER A 26 8.10 2.68 -4.02
N ASN A 27 8.62 2.56 -5.25
CA ASN A 27 9.94 3.07 -5.60
C ASN A 27 10.06 4.60 -5.51
N PHE A 28 8.94 5.32 -5.50
CA PHE A 28 8.93 6.77 -5.32
C PHE A 28 9.03 7.20 -3.86
N VAL A 29 8.84 6.27 -2.93
CA VAL A 29 8.96 6.55 -1.50
C VAL A 29 10.44 6.52 -1.12
N LYS A 30 10.90 7.52 -0.37
CA LYS A 30 12.29 7.66 0.05
C LYS A 30 12.39 7.77 1.57
N LYS A 31 13.58 7.47 2.12
CA LYS A 31 13.85 7.72 3.55
C LYS A 31 13.56 9.19 3.88
N PRO A 32 13.08 9.52 5.08
CA PRO A 32 12.92 8.67 6.26
C PRO A 32 11.59 7.89 6.35
N HIS A 33 10.79 7.91 5.29
CA HIS A 33 9.48 7.24 5.29
C HIS A 33 9.61 5.73 5.34
N LYS A 34 8.59 5.07 5.91
CA LYS A 34 8.50 3.61 5.97
C LYS A 34 7.55 3.08 4.92
N ILE A 35 7.81 1.88 4.44
CA ILE A 35 6.94 1.16 3.51
C ILE A 35 6.52 -0.15 4.13
N ILE A 36 5.21 -0.38 4.19
CA ILE A 36 4.61 -1.64 4.62
C ILE A 36 3.68 -2.14 3.52
N PHE A 37 3.82 -3.41 3.15
CA PHE A 37 2.89 -4.09 2.25
C PHE A 37 2.01 -5.02 3.07
N LEU A 38 0.71 -4.84 2.99
CA LEU A 38 -0.26 -5.75 3.60
C LEU A 38 -0.69 -6.78 2.56
N ILE A 39 -0.33 -8.02 2.80
CA ILE A 39 -0.56 -9.15 1.90
C ILE A 39 -1.54 -10.11 2.55
N LYS A 40 -2.55 -10.55 1.82
CA LYS A 40 -3.52 -11.50 2.34
C LYS A 40 -2.83 -12.81 2.72
N TYR A 41 -3.17 -13.34 3.90
CA TYR A 41 -2.65 -14.61 4.39
C TYR A 41 -2.90 -15.74 3.36
N GLY A 42 -1.90 -16.58 3.16
CA GLY A 42 -1.95 -17.65 2.16
C GLY A 42 -1.31 -17.32 0.82
N PHE A 43 -0.95 -16.07 0.60
CA PHE A 43 -0.21 -15.68 -0.61
C PHE A 43 1.19 -16.29 -0.60
N LYS A 44 1.66 -16.78 -1.75
CA LYS A 44 2.95 -17.45 -1.86
C LYS A 44 4.09 -16.44 -1.75
N LYS A 45 4.91 -16.56 -0.71
CA LYS A 45 6.04 -15.64 -0.44
C LYS A 45 7.06 -15.58 -1.58
N LYS A 46 7.16 -16.63 -2.40
CA LYS A 46 8.11 -16.65 -3.53
C LYS A 46 7.88 -15.50 -4.52
N TYR A 47 6.66 -14.98 -4.63
CA TYR A 47 6.35 -13.87 -5.52
C TYR A 47 6.81 -12.51 -4.98
N LEU A 48 7.21 -12.44 -3.72
CA LEU A 48 7.72 -11.22 -3.08
C LEU A 48 9.23 -11.10 -3.19
N ILE A 49 9.93 -12.19 -3.58
CA ILE A 49 11.38 -12.23 -3.68
C ILE A 49 11.84 -11.47 -4.92
N ASN A 50 12.93 -10.72 -4.79
CA ASN A 50 13.60 -9.99 -5.87
C ASN A 50 12.76 -8.90 -6.56
N ARG A 51 11.66 -8.46 -5.91
CA ARG A 51 10.82 -7.37 -6.43
C ARG A 51 11.10 -6.03 -5.76
N ASN A 52 11.93 -6.02 -4.74
CA ASN A 52 12.29 -4.81 -4.03
C ASN A 52 13.39 -4.06 -4.79
N LEU A 53 12.99 -3.17 -5.66
CA LEU A 53 13.91 -2.31 -6.44
C LEU A 53 14.27 -1.03 -5.68
N ASN A 54 13.63 -0.78 -4.55
CA ASN A 54 13.84 0.42 -3.77
C ASN A 54 14.96 0.19 -2.76
N LYS A 55 15.73 1.25 -2.45
CA LYS A 55 16.74 1.23 -1.40
C LYS A 55 16.12 1.16 0.00
N ILE A 56 14.86 1.55 0.15
CA ILE A 56 14.12 1.43 1.41
C ILE A 56 13.65 0.01 1.58
N LYS A 57 13.91 -0.56 2.75
CA LYS A 57 13.43 -1.90 3.09
C LYS A 57 11.91 -1.91 3.15
N ILE A 58 11.28 -2.84 2.43
CA ILE A 58 9.84 -3.06 2.46
C ILE A 58 9.54 -4.12 3.53
N ASN A 59 8.64 -3.80 4.46
CA ASN A 59 8.12 -4.74 5.42
C ASN A 59 6.84 -5.36 4.88
N TYR A 60 6.80 -6.70 4.80
CA TYR A 60 5.62 -7.45 4.37
C TYR A 60 4.91 -8.01 5.60
N ILE A 61 3.62 -7.67 5.74
CA ILE A 61 2.79 -8.18 6.83
C ILE A 61 1.65 -8.97 6.20
N PHE A 62 1.52 -10.23 6.61
CA PHE A 62 0.44 -11.10 6.14
C PHE A 62 -0.76 -10.98 7.07
N PHE A 63 -1.88 -10.49 6.55
CA PHE A 63 -3.07 -10.25 7.34
C PHE A 63 -4.15 -11.30 7.08
N LYS A 64 -4.95 -11.59 8.09
CA LYS A 64 -6.19 -12.37 7.97
C LYS A 64 -7.40 -11.45 7.92
N ASN A 65 -7.40 -10.39 8.71
CA ASN A 65 -8.43 -9.37 8.74
C ASN A 65 -7.78 -8.00 8.51
N LEU A 66 -8.10 -7.37 7.39
CA LEU A 66 -7.49 -6.11 6.99
C LEU A 66 -7.78 -4.98 7.99
N LYS A 67 -9.03 -4.85 8.42
CA LYS A 67 -9.44 -3.81 9.34
C LYS A 67 -8.70 -3.89 10.67
N ASN A 68 -8.62 -5.09 11.25
CA ASN A 68 -7.89 -5.31 12.50
C ASN A 68 -6.41 -5.01 12.35
N GLN A 69 -5.81 -5.41 11.22
CA GLN A 69 -4.39 -5.16 10.97
C GLN A 69 -4.10 -3.66 10.85
N LEU A 70 -4.96 -2.91 10.18
CA LEU A 70 -4.78 -1.46 10.06
C LEU A 70 -4.98 -0.75 11.40
N LYS A 71 -5.91 -1.21 12.22
CA LYS A 71 -6.09 -0.70 13.57
C LYS A 71 -4.82 -0.84 14.41
N ILE A 72 -4.17 -2.01 14.34
CA ILE A 72 -2.92 -2.28 15.04
C ILE A 72 -1.81 -1.34 14.53
N LEU A 73 -1.70 -1.18 13.22
CA LEU A 73 -0.69 -0.31 12.63
C LEU A 73 -0.92 1.16 12.98
N LYS A 74 -2.17 1.59 13.09
CA LYS A 74 -2.51 2.96 13.49
C LYS A 74 -2.04 3.27 14.90
N GLU A 75 -2.11 2.30 15.79
CA GLU A 75 -1.63 2.48 17.18
C GLU A 75 -0.11 2.67 17.25
N LYS A 76 0.62 2.08 16.31
CA LYS A 76 2.09 2.11 16.29
C LYS A 76 2.68 3.24 15.44
N ASN A 77 1.91 3.85 14.58
CA ASN A 77 2.39 4.83 13.60
C ASN A 77 1.51 6.08 13.63
N LYS A 78 2.14 7.25 13.68
CA LYS A 78 1.40 8.52 13.78
C LYS A 78 0.65 8.88 12.50
N ASN A 79 1.32 8.79 11.36
CA ASN A 79 0.76 9.16 10.07
C ASN A 79 0.79 7.96 9.14
N ILE A 80 -0.39 7.45 8.81
CA ILE A 80 -0.57 6.33 7.91
C ILE A 80 -1.23 6.83 6.63
N ILE A 81 -0.62 6.50 5.50
CA ILE A 81 -1.17 6.75 4.17
C ILE A 81 -1.34 5.40 3.50
N THR A 82 -2.57 5.07 3.14
CA THR A 82 -2.89 3.77 2.54
C THR A 82 -3.12 3.89 1.05
N PHE A 83 -2.62 2.90 0.31
CA PHE A 83 -2.79 2.77 -1.14
C PHE A 83 -3.40 1.41 -1.41
N LEU A 84 -4.63 1.39 -1.92
CA LEU A 84 -5.31 0.17 -2.30
C LEU A 84 -5.24 -0.02 -3.81
N ASP A 85 -4.86 -1.20 -4.26
CA ASP A 85 -4.89 -1.59 -5.66
C ASP A 85 -5.74 -2.84 -5.82
N SER A 86 -7.03 -2.64 -6.11
CA SER A 86 -8.01 -3.72 -6.28
C SER A 86 -9.19 -3.26 -7.13
N TYR A 87 -9.70 -4.16 -7.96
CA TYR A 87 -10.97 -3.95 -8.69
C TYR A 87 -12.21 -4.23 -7.83
N ASN A 88 -12.04 -4.74 -6.62
CA ASN A 88 -13.15 -5.06 -5.73
C ASN A 88 -13.75 -3.76 -5.17
N ARG A 89 -14.95 -3.40 -5.63
CA ARG A 89 -15.62 -2.18 -5.22
C ARG A 89 -16.00 -2.17 -3.73
N ASN A 90 -16.34 -3.31 -3.18
CA ASN A 90 -16.63 -3.42 -1.75
C ASN A 90 -15.40 -3.09 -0.92
N LEU A 91 -14.24 -3.56 -1.36
CA LEU A 91 -12.98 -3.26 -0.71
C LEU A 91 -12.62 -1.78 -0.86
N GLN A 92 -12.82 -1.19 -2.03
CA GLN A 92 -12.56 0.23 -2.29
C GLN A 92 -13.41 1.16 -1.43
N LYS A 93 -14.62 0.73 -1.06
CA LYS A 93 -15.57 1.51 -0.24
C LYS A 93 -15.57 1.08 1.23
N SER A 94 -14.67 0.20 1.61
CA SER A 94 -14.64 -0.38 2.95
C SER A 94 -14.32 0.65 4.03
N SER A 95 -14.88 0.45 5.22
CA SER A 95 -14.65 1.33 6.38
C SER A 95 -13.23 1.28 6.93
N PHE A 96 -12.38 0.34 6.47
CA PHE A 96 -11.00 0.29 6.94
C PHE A 96 -10.23 1.57 6.66
N GLN A 97 -10.66 2.34 5.66
CA GLN A 97 -10.05 3.62 5.29
C GLN A 97 -10.07 4.63 6.43
N ASN A 98 -10.98 4.48 7.40
CA ASN A 98 -11.08 5.35 8.56
C ASN A 98 -9.86 5.23 9.50
N PHE A 99 -9.07 4.17 9.35
CA PHE A 99 -7.85 4.00 10.15
C PHE A 99 -6.63 4.67 9.52
N SER A 100 -6.75 5.26 8.34
CA SER A 100 -5.66 5.97 7.69
C SER A 100 -5.88 7.49 7.74
N ASN A 101 -4.79 8.23 7.80
CA ASN A 101 -4.83 9.69 7.71
C ASN A 101 -5.19 10.14 6.29
N LYS A 102 -4.77 9.38 5.30
CA LYS A 102 -5.13 9.58 3.90
C LYS A 102 -5.23 8.23 3.22
N HIS A 103 -6.24 8.06 2.37
CA HIS A 103 -6.43 6.83 1.60
C HIS A 103 -6.51 7.15 0.11
N ILE A 104 -5.82 6.33 -0.69
CA ILE A 104 -5.77 6.46 -2.15
C ILE A 104 -6.11 5.11 -2.77
N ASN A 105 -7.15 5.10 -3.62
CA ASN A 105 -7.42 3.96 -4.49
C ASN A 105 -6.61 4.16 -5.77
N ILE A 106 -5.63 3.30 -6.01
CA ILE A 106 -4.70 3.45 -7.13
C ILE A 106 -5.44 3.46 -8.48
N LEU A 107 -6.49 2.65 -8.60
CA LEU A 107 -7.26 2.53 -9.84
C LEU A 107 -8.14 3.73 -10.16
N ASP A 108 -8.30 4.68 -9.24
CA ASP A 108 -8.98 5.96 -9.52
C ASP A 108 -8.15 6.85 -10.45
N PHE A 109 -6.86 6.56 -10.56
CA PHE A 109 -5.95 7.30 -11.44
C PHE A 109 -5.87 6.62 -12.80
N LYS A 110 -6.50 7.20 -13.81
CA LYS A 110 -6.49 6.67 -15.17
C LYS A 110 -5.12 6.78 -15.83
N CYS A 111 -4.31 7.75 -15.37
CA CYS A 111 -2.96 8.00 -15.88
C CYS A 111 -1.95 7.80 -14.75
N PRO A 112 -0.93 6.94 -14.92
CA PRO A 112 0.11 6.74 -13.91
C PRO A 112 0.80 8.04 -13.49
N THR A 113 0.96 8.99 -14.40
CA THR A 113 1.57 10.29 -14.12
C THR A 113 0.85 11.04 -13.00
N ASN A 114 -0.49 11.00 -12.98
CA ASN A 114 -1.27 11.68 -11.95
C ASN A 114 -1.01 11.09 -10.56
N LEU A 115 -0.87 9.77 -10.47
CA LEU A 115 -0.54 9.13 -9.20
C LEU A 115 0.88 9.49 -8.76
N ILE A 116 1.83 9.54 -9.68
CA ILE A 116 3.21 9.96 -9.40
C ILE A 116 3.23 11.39 -8.86
N MET A 117 2.45 12.30 -9.45
CA MET A 117 2.33 13.68 -8.97
C MET A 117 1.78 13.72 -7.55
N GLN A 118 0.76 12.93 -7.22
CA GLN A 118 0.20 12.85 -5.88
C GLN A 118 1.24 12.32 -4.88
N LEU A 119 1.99 11.29 -5.24
CA LEU A 119 3.06 10.78 -4.40
C LEU A 119 4.14 11.84 -4.16
N THR A 120 4.49 12.61 -5.18
CA THR A 120 5.47 13.70 -5.06
C THR A 120 4.99 14.75 -4.06
N ILE A 121 3.72 15.13 -4.12
CA ILE A 121 3.12 16.09 -3.19
C ILE A 121 3.16 15.53 -1.77
N LEU A 122 2.72 14.28 -1.58
CA LEU A 122 2.72 13.63 -0.27
C LEU A 122 4.12 13.55 0.35
N LEU A 123 5.13 13.28 -0.46
CA LEU A 123 6.52 13.18 0.00
C LEU A 123 7.08 14.53 0.45
N LYS A 124 6.54 15.64 -0.05
CA LYS A 124 6.93 16.99 0.35
C LYS A 124 6.19 17.48 1.60
N GLU A 125 5.04 16.89 1.91
CA GLU A 125 4.28 17.25 3.10
C GLU A 125 5.03 16.76 4.35
N ARG A 126 5.21 17.65 5.30
CA ARG A 126 5.77 17.30 6.60
C ARG A 126 4.64 16.96 7.55
N PRO A 127 4.79 15.88 8.32
CA PRO A 127 3.80 15.52 9.33
C PRO A 127 3.67 16.60 10.42
#